data_51471a5d11f5f701df517226f41daebb
#
_entry.id   51471a5d11f5f701df517226f41daebb
#
_cell.length_a   1.000
_cell.length_b   1.000
_cell.length_c   1.000
_cell.angle_alpha   90.00
_cell.angle_beta   90.00
_cell.angle_gamma   90.00
#
_symmetry.space_group_name_H-M   'P 1'
#
loop_
_entity.id
_entity.type
_entity.pdbx_description
1 polymer ?
#
loop_
_entity_poly.entity_id
_entity_poly.type
_entity_poly.pdbx_seq_one_letter_code
_entity_poly.pdbx_strand_id
1 'polypeptide(L)'
;MKKLLLLCIILCLSLSEFPVWAQKKNNRPRDVIFLLGKGNGNDEIIGIFYETQLQHFQDPRAPRFLLLDQKRKVALGIGGYVKMTVSDDFKGISDNIDFIPYDIAVPNNHVDNGQFQMDVFTSRLFLKLVGANKTLGKYTAYIETDFRGPHHTLRLRQAYVSMKGFLLGQSWSTFSDLSALPPTIDFQGPNGNTALRNVQLRYTFSLGKHWSAAAAIEAPQVSYTLADNTQMIYQRMPDIPLWIQFDWGKNSHIRASGLFRGLSYRNDILRKNRMKMGWGVQMSGLAEIIPQLSFYYQGTYGKGISQYVTDLSGNNLDLVPDPKNPGHLQAVPVLAVVGGIRWNITPKLFTSANYSLAHVYYENGYTVSDGYKQGQYICGNMFYNLTSSCMLGVEYLHGIREDKNKTLGHANRVQASVQYNF
;
A
#
# COMPACT_ATOMS: atom_id res chain seq x y z
N MET A 1 -13.65 -26.80 -9.13
CA MET A 1 -12.63 -25.96 -9.80
C MET A 1 -12.92 -25.68 -11.28
N LYS A 2 -12.91 -26.67 -12.19
CA LYS A 2 -13.20 -26.43 -13.64
C LYS A 2 -14.54 -25.74 -13.91
N LYS A 3 -15.59 -26.02 -13.14
CA LYS A 3 -16.93 -25.41 -13.31
C LYS A 3 -17.01 -23.95 -12.85
N LEU A 4 -16.27 -23.54 -11.80
CA LEU A 4 -16.25 -22.16 -11.33
C LEU A 4 -15.43 -21.26 -12.27
N LEU A 5 -14.31 -21.77 -12.77
CA LEU A 5 -13.48 -21.07 -13.76
C LEU A 5 -14.24 -20.89 -15.07
N LEU A 6 -15.03 -21.91 -15.49
CA LEU A 6 -15.85 -21.86 -16.66
C LEU A 6 -17.01 -20.85 -16.51
N LEU A 7 -17.60 -20.74 -15.32
CA LEU A 7 -18.66 -19.77 -15.02
C LEU A 7 -18.14 -18.32 -15.07
N CYS A 8 -16.93 -18.07 -14.54
CA CYS A 8 -16.28 -16.76 -14.64
C CYS A 8 -15.93 -16.39 -16.09
N ILE A 9 -15.45 -17.36 -16.89
CA ILE A 9 -15.13 -17.13 -18.30
C ILE A 9 -16.40 -16.90 -19.12
N ILE A 10 -17.48 -17.64 -18.86
CA ILE A 10 -18.78 -17.46 -19.54
C ILE A 10 -19.40 -16.11 -19.17
N LEU A 11 -19.30 -15.67 -17.91
CA LEU A 11 -19.76 -14.34 -17.51
C LEU A 11 -18.98 -13.20 -18.19
N CYS A 12 -17.68 -13.38 -18.42
CA CYS A 12 -16.84 -12.41 -19.15
C CYS A 12 -17.13 -12.41 -20.66
N LEU A 13 -17.45 -13.55 -21.26
CA LEU A 13 -17.72 -13.68 -22.70
C LEU A 13 -19.13 -13.25 -23.10
N SER A 14 -20.13 -13.34 -22.21
CA SER A 14 -21.50 -12.91 -22.49
C SER A 14 -21.72 -11.40 -22.46
N LEU A 15 -20.70 -10.62 -22.05
CA LEU A 15 -20.73 -9.15 -21.98
C LEU A 15 -20.14 -8.44 -23.20
N SER A 16 -19.80 -9.17 -24.28
CA SER A 16 -19.05 -8.62 -25.43
C SER A 16 -19.90 -7.99 -26.56
N GLU A 17 -21.23 -7.92 -26.43
CA GLU A 17 -22.06 -7.34 -27.48
C GLU A 17 -22.76 -6.04 -27.06
N PHE A 18 -22.01 -4.92 -27.03
CA PHE A 18 -22.61 -3.58 -27.11
C PHE A 18 -21.76 -2.67 -28.00
N PRO A 19 -22.38 -1.88 -28.92
CA PRO A 19 -21.65 -1.06 -29.87
C PRO A 19 -20.86 0.07 -29.19
N VAL A 20 -19.61 0.19 -29.60
CA VAL A 20 -18.69 1.24 -29.15
C VAL A 20 -19.07 2.58 -29.76
N TRP A 21 -19.67 3.46 -29.01
CA TRP A 21 -19.70 4.90 -29.33
C TRP A 21 -18.44 5.55 -28.82
N ALA A 22 -17.63 6.05 -29.75
CA ALA A 22 -16.43 6.81 -29.44
C ALA A 22 -16.80 8.12 -28.72
N GLN A 23 -16.57 8.19 -27.41
CA GLN A 23 -16.75 9.41 -26.64
C GLN A 23 -15.49 10.27 -26.68
N LYS A 24 -15.62 11.47 -27.28
CA LYS A 24 -14.66 12.56 -27.24
C LYS A 24 -14.23 12.85 -25.79
N LYS A 25 -12.92 12.90 -25.54
CA LYS A 25 -12.30 13.27 -24.26
C LYS A 25 -12.76 14.65 -23.79
N ASN A 26 -13.73 14.70 -22.91
CA ASN A 26 -13.93 15.80 -21.98
C ASN A 26 -13.65 15.26 -20.58
N ASN A 27 -12.52 15.68 -19.98
CA ASN A 27 -12.04 15.25 -18.67
C ASN A 27 -12.87 15.81 -17.49
N ARG A 28 -14.16 16.04 -17.66
CA ARG A 28 -15.06 16.46 -16.58
C ARG A 28 -15.90 15.26 -16.18
N PRO A 29 -15.89 14.83 -14.89
CA PRO A 29 -16.86 13.84 -14.43
C PRO A 29 -18.26 14.46 -14.51
N ARG A 30 -19.12 13.82 -15.27
CA ARG A 30 -20.51 14.30 -15.49
C ARG A 30 -21.46 14.06 -14.32
N ASP A 31 -20.99 13.45 -13.23
CA ASP A 31 -21.85 12.91 -12.18
C ASP A 31 -21.52 13.47 -10.79
N VAL A 32 -21.19 14.76 -10.68
CA VAL A 32 -21.01 15.41 -9.36
C VAL A 32 -22.38 15.94 -8.92
N ILE A 33 -22.90 15.42 -7.81
CA ILE A 33 -24.15 15.90 -7.21
C ILE A 33 -23.81 17.05 -6.26
N PHE A 34 -24.26 18.25 -6.62
CA PHE A 34 -24.12 19.43 -5.76
C PHE A 34 -25.33 19.52 -4.83
N LEU A 35 -25.10 19.41 -3.52
CA LEU A 35 -26.16 19.51 -2.51
C LEU A 35 -26.50 20.97 -2.12
N LEU A 36 -25.60 21.91 -2.35
CA LEU A 36 -25.80 23.33 -2.06
C LEU A 36 -25.00 24.20 -3.04
N GLY A 37 -25.68 25.09 -3.74
CA GLY A 37 -25.07 26.15 -4.55
C GLY A 37 -25.18 25.98 -6.06
N LYS A 38 -25.91 26.90 -6.70
CA LYS A 38 -25.88 27.14 -8.16
C LYS A 38 -24.64 27.98 -8.45
N GLY A 39 -23.77 27.60 -9.40
CA GLY A 39 -22.78 28.56 -9.78
C GLY A 39 -21.71 28.13 -10.75
N ASN A 40 -21.43 29.00 -11.69
CA ASN A 40 -20.39 28.94 -12.71
C ASN A 40 -18.98 29.34 -12.20
N GLY A 41 -18.65 29.21 -10.93
CA GLY A 41 -17.37 29.61 -10.35
C GLY A 41 -16.65 28.50 -9.57
N ASN A 42 -17.10 27.24 -9.67
CA ASN A 42 -16.67 26.16 -8.82
C ASN A 42 -15.52 25.33 -9.42
N ASP A 43 -15.11 25.58 -10.67
CA ASP A 43 -14.12 24.78 -11.38
C ASP A 43 -12.75 24.77 -10.65
N GLU A 44 -12.36 25.88 -10.00
CA GLU A 44 -11.11 25.97 -9.23
C GLU A 44 -11.14 25.06 -7.99
N ILE A 45 -12.22 25.10 -7.20
CA ILE A 45 -12.35 24.30 -5.97
C ILE A 45 -12.48 22.82 -6.32
N ILE A 46 -13.28 22.49 -7.36
CA ILE A 46 -13.42 21.13 -7.86
C ILE A 46 -12.07 20.62 -8.39
N GLY A 47 -11.30 21.46 -9.05
CA GLY A 47 -9.94 21.14 -9.52
C GLY A 47 -9.04 20.64 -8.39
N ILE A 48 -9.13 21.24 -7.17
CA ILE A 48 -8.33 20.82 -6.02
C ILE A 48 -8.61 19.37 -5.61
N PHE A 49 -9.85 18.87 -5.72
CA PHE A 49 -10.15 17.47 -5.44
C PHE A 49 -9.37 16.51 -6.32
N TYR A 50 -9.23 16.87 -7.63
CA TYR A 50 -8.50 16.03 -8.59
C TYR A 50 -6.99 16.18 -8.47
N GLU A 51 -6.50 17.39 -8.27
CA GLU A 51 -5.07 17.68 -8.08
C GLU A 51 -4.50 16.98 -6.83
N THR A 52 -5.32 16.83 -5.79
CA THR A 52 -4.94 16.22 -4.50
C THR A 52 -5.43 14.78 -4.36
N GLN A 53 -5.86 14.13 -5.45
CA GLN A 53 -6.27 12.72 -5.45
C GLN A 53 -5.04 11.83 -5.27
N LEU A 54 -5.14 10.85 -4.39
CA LEU A 54 -4.17 9.79 -4.25
C LEU A 54 -4.16 8.92 -5.52
N GLN A 55 -3.01 8.39 -5.92
CA GLN A 55 -2.83 7.74 -7.23
C GLN A 55 -2.69 6.22 -7.16
N HIS A 56 -2.69 5.63 -5.97
CA HIS A 56 -2.63 4.18 -5.83
C HIS A 56 -3.93 3.53 -6.34
N PHE A 57 -3.82 2.36 -6.96
CA PHE A 57 -4.96 1.65 -7.56
C PHE A 57 -6.09 1.38 -6.57
N GLN A 58 -5.76 1.09 -5.31
CA GLN A 58 -6.75 0.82 -4.27
C GLN A 58 -7.28 2.08 -3.56
N ASP A 59 -6.79 3.27 -3.90
CA ASP A 59 -7.31 4.48 -3.28
C ASP A 59 -8.72 4.80 -3.76
N PRO A 60 -9.57 5.36 -2.89
CA PRO A 60 -10.90 5.79 -3.28
C PRO A 60 -10.83 6.83 -4.41
N ARG A 61 -11.77 6.76 -5.33
CA ARG A 61 -11.90 7.76 -6.40
C ARG A 61 -12.33 9.11 -5.82
N ALA A 62 -12.24 10.17 -6.62
CA ALA A 62 -12.72 11.50 -6.22
C ALA A 62 -14.21 11.43 -5.80
N PRO A 63 -14.61 12.21 -4.77
CA PRO A 63 -15.96 12.14 -4.22
C PRO A 63 -17.00 12.60 -5.24
N ARG A 64 -18.17 11.99 -5.22
CA ARG A 64 -19.31 12.38 -6.05
C ARG A 64 -20.24 13.34 -5.32
N PHE A 65 -20.29 13.28 -4.00
CA PHE A 65 -21.11 14.15 -3.18
C PHE A 65 -20.28 15.31 -2.67
N LEU A 66 -20.60 16.55 -3.10
CA LEU A 66 -19.90 17.76 -2.72
C LEU A 66 -20.87 18.76 -2.06
N LEU A 67 -20.49 19.24 -0.89
CA LEU A 67 -21.09 20.36 -0.19
C LEU A 67 -20.20 21.60 -0.43
N LEU A 68 -20.73 22.64 -1.08
CA LEU A 68 -19.99 23.82 -1.46
C LEU A 68 -20.42 25.05 -0.65
N ASP A 69 -19.46 25.73 -0.04
CA ASP A 69 -19.63 27.11 0.43
C ASP A 69 -18.88 28.07 -0.51
N GLN A 70 -19.62 28.69 -1.41
CA GLN A 70 -19.06 29.63 -2.40
C GLN A 70 -18.44 30.87 -1.78
N LYS A 71 -19.03 31.41 -0.68
CA LYS A 71 -18.54 32.61 -0.01
C LYS A 71 -17.16 32.39 0.62
N ARG A 72 -16.96 31.22 1.23
CA ARG A 72 -15.70 30.85 1.90
C ARG A 72 -14.71 30.14 1.00
N LYS A 73 -15.08 29.81 -0.25
CA LYS A 73 -14.29 29.01 -1.20
C LYS A 73 -13.82 27.68 -0.57
N VAL A 74 -14.77 26.94 0.02
CA VAL A 74 -14.54 25.66 0.66
C VAL A 74 -15.52 24.64 0.12
N ALA A 75 -15.07 23.41 -0.09
CA ALA A 75 -15.90 22.28 -0.44
C ALA A 75 -15.59 21.07 0.44
N LEU A 76 -16.65 20.40 0.89
CA LEU A 76 -16.55 19.10 1.59
C LEU A 76 -17.04 18.01 0.66
N GLY A 77 -16.19 17.04 0.37
CA GLY A 77 -16.53 15.83 -0.38
C GLY A 77 -16.70 14.63 0.55
N ILE A 78 -17.73 13.86 0.29
CA ILE A 78 -18.00 12.58 0.93
C ILE A 78 -17.88 11.51 -0.15
N GLY A 79 -17.11 10.46 0.08
CA GLY A 79 -16.92 9.41 -0.88
C GLY A 79 -16.37 8.13 -0.26
N GLY A 80 -16.13 7.16 -1.12
CA GLY A 80 -15.64 5.86 -0.71
C GLY A 80 -15.92 4.79 -1.75
N TYR A 81 -15.86 3.56 -1.29
CA TYR A 81 -16.33 2.42 -2.06
C TYR A 81 -16.82 1.29 -1.15
N VAL A 82 -17.77 0.53 -1.66
CA VAL A 82 -18.10 -0.79 -1.13
C VAL A 82 -17.37 -1.82 -2.00
N LYS A 83 -16.61 -2.71 -1.36
CA LYS A 83 -15.89 -3.80 -2.03
C LYS A 83 -16.25 -5.12 -1.36
N MET A 84 -16.67 -6.08 -2.16
CA MET A 84 -16.83 -7.48 -1.76
C MET A 84 -15.76 -8.30 -2.47
N THR A 85 -15.07 -9.14 -1.71
CA THR A 85 -14.09 -10.11 -2.22
C THR A 85 -14.53 -11.51 -1.83
N VAL A 86 -14.44 -12.44 -2.76
CA VAL A 86 -14.66 -13.88 -2.55
C VAL A 86 -13.38 -14.59 -2.93
N SER A 87 -12.88 -15.46 -2.06
CA SER A 87 -11.63 -16.19 -2.29
C SER A 87 -11.75 -17.66 -1.93
N ASP A 88 -10.98 -18.48 -2.63
CA ASP A 88 -10.80 -19.92 -2.38
C ASP A 88 -9.29 -20.20 -2.33
N ASP A 89 -8.79 -20.56 -1.14
CA ASP A 89 -7.43 -21.03 -0.95
C ASP A 89 -7.37 -22.54 -1.19
N PHE A 90 -6.34 -22.99 -1.91
CA PHE A 90 -6.11 -24.40 -2.17
C PHE A 90 -4.61 -24.72 -2.18
N LYS A 91 -4.23 -25.89 -1.61
CA LYS A 91 -2.83 -26.31 -1.41
C LYS A 91 -2.01 -25.32 -0.58
N GLY A 92 -2.46 -25.12 0.63
CA GLY A 92 -1.90 -24.19 1.60
C GLY A 92 -2.78 -22.98 1.79
N ILE A 93 -2.82 -22.48 3.01
CA ILE A 93 -3.61 -21.33 3.42
C ILE A 93 -2.64 -20.32 3.99
N SER A 94 -2.85 -19.06 3.63
CA SER A 94 -2.41 -17.94 4.43
C SER A 94 -3.58 -17.61 5.36
N ASP A 95 -3.43 -17.78 6.64
CA ASP A 95 -4.49 -17.71 7.67
C ASP A 95 -5.12 -16.31 7.81
N ASN A 96 -5.27 -15.58 6.70
CA ASN A 96 -5.73 -14.21 6.70
C ASN A 96 -6.54 -13.92 5.43
N ILE A 97 -7.44 -12.93 5.52
CA ILE A 97 -8.13 -12.34 4.35
C ILE A 97 -7.10 -11.80 3.34
N ASP A 98 -6.02 -11.19 3.81
CA ASP A 98 -4.87 -10.82 2.99
C ASP A 98 -4.05 -12.05 2.61
N PHE A 99 -3.33 -11.97 1.50
CA PHE A 99 -2.44 -13.04 1.08
C PHE A 99 -1.00 -12.69 1.49
N ILE A 100 -0.58 -13.22 2.66
CA ILE A 100 0.71 -12.89 3.30
C ILE A 100 1.64 -14.09 3.22
N PRO A 101 2.69 -14.08 2.38
CA PRO A 101 3.66 -15.18 2.31
C PRO A 101 4.34 -15.52 3.64
N TYR A 102 4.55 -14.54 4.53
CA TYR A 102 5.08 -14.79 5.88
C TYR A 102 4.22 -15.76 6.70
N ASP A 103 2.90 -15.74 6.53
CA ASP A 103 1.95 -16.53 7.31
C ASP A 103 1.72 -17.93 6.73
N ILE A 104 2.32 -18.27 5.58
CA ILE A 104 2.24 -19.60 4.99
C ILE A 104 2.89 -20.62 5.94
N ALA A 105 2.16 -21.68 6.28
CA ALA A 105 2.67 -22.76 7.12
C ALA A 105 3.86 -23.49 6.47
N VAL A 106 4.91 -23.78 7.25
CA VAL A 106 6.14 -24.46 6.81
C VAL A 106 6.49 -25.58 7.80
N PRO A 107 6.50 -26.86 7.35
CA PRO A 107 5.99 -27.36 6.08
C PRO A 107 4.46 -27.20 5.97
N ASN A 108 3.94 -27.29 4.75
CA ASN A 108 2.48 -27.28 4.57
C ASN A 108 1.81 -28.40 5.38
N ASN A 109 0.69 -28.10 6.01
CA ASN A 109 -0.09 -28.99 6.83
C ASN A 109 -1.31 -29.54 6.03
N HIS A 110 -1.76 -30.77 6.33
CA HIS A 110 -2.95 -31.36 5.70
C HIS A 110 -4.25 -30.63 6.04
N VAL A 111 -4.29 -29.96 7.19
CA VAL A 111 -5.47 -29.19 7.64
C VAL A 111 -5.64 -27.92 6.80
N ASP A 112 -4.54 -27.40 6.23
CA ASP A 112 -4.49 -26.12 5.51
C ASP A 112 -4.64 -26.31 3.99
N ASN A 113 -5.46 -27.26 3.54
CA ASN A 113 -5.59 -27.61 2.12
C ASN A 113 -6.71 -26.89 1.37
N GLY A 114 -7.55 -26.14 2.05
CA GLY A 114 -8.62 -25.41 1.38
C GLY A 114 -9.43 -24.53 2.34
N GLN A 115 -9.71 -23.30 1.91
CA GLN A 115 -10.54 -22.36 2.67
C GLN A 115 -11.33 -21.47 1.71
N PHE A 116 -12.64 -21.46 1.87
CA PHE A 116 -13.52 -20.49 1.21
C PHE A 116 -13.76 -19.29 2.13
N GLN A 117 -13.60 -18.07 1.60
CA GLN A 117 -13.80 -16.83 2.36
C GLN A 117 -14.61 -15.81 1.56
N MET A 118 -15.35 -14.98 2.28
CA MET A 118 -16.02 -13.80 1.73
C MET A 118 -15.76 -12.61 2.64
N ASP A 119 -15.37 -11.48 2.07
CA ASP A 119 -15.00 -10.27 2.82
C ASP A 119 -15.61 -9.01 2.22
N VAL A 120 -16.04 -8.09 3.08
CA VAL A 120 -16.49 -6.73 2.73
C VAL A 120 -15.74 -5.65 3.54
N PHE A 121 -14.85 -6.06 4.44
CA PHE A 121 -14.23 -5.17 5.43
C PHE A 121 -13.15 -4.25 4.85
N THR A 122 -12.73 -4.49 3.60
CA THR A 122 -11.86 -3.57 2.85
C THR A 122 -12.60 -2.38 2.25
N SER A 123 -13.93 -2.31 2.39
CA SER A 123 -14.73 -1.13 2.02
C SER A 123 -14.24 0.11 2.74
N ARG A 124 -14.28 1.28 2.08
CA ARG A 124 -13.71 2.53 2.60
C ARG A 124 -14.73 3.65 2.60
N LEU A 125 -14.58 4.52 3.59
CA LEU A 125 -15.28 5.81 3.69
C LEU A 125 -14.24 6.92 3.87
N PHE A 126 -14.44 8.06 3.23
CA PHE A 126 -13.63 9.24 3.46
C PHE A 126 -14.44 10.54 3.46
N LEU A 127 -13.91 11.50 4.19
CA LEU A 127 -14.29 12.90 4.15
C LEU A 127 -13.08 13.70 3.66
N LYS A 128 -13.26 14.55 2.66
CA LYS A 128 -12.22 15.40 2.09
C LYS A 128 -12.72 16.83 2.00
N LEU A 129 -12.17 17.69 2.85
CA LEU A 129 -12.40 19.13 2.79
C LEU A 129 -11.28 19.75 1.99
N VAL A 130 -11.62 20.56 0.99
CA VAL A 130 -10.65 21.37 0.23
C VAL A 130 -11.05 22.82 0.24
N GLY A 131 -10.07 23.69 0.14
CA GLY A 131 -10.31 25.12 0.05
C GLY A 131 -9.08 25.88 -0.43
N ALA A 132 -9.28 27.17 -0.70
CA ALA A 132 -8.21 28.08 -1.07
C ALA A 132 -8.44 29.44 -0.41
N ASN A 133 -7.41 30.00 0.23
CA ASN A 133 -7.42 31.36 0.74
C ASN A 133 -6.03 32.00 0.66
N LYS A 134 -5.96 33.32 0.86
CA LYS A 134 -4.70 34.07 0.74
C LYS A 134 -3.62 33.61 1.74
N THR A 135 -4.03 33.22 2.96
CA THR A 135 -3.11 32.84 4.04
C THR A 135 -2.55 31.45 3.87
N LEU A 136 -3.41 30.45 3.62
CA LEU A 136 -3.05 29.03 3.56
C LEU A 136 -2.72 28.55 2.14
N GLY A 137 -3.07 29.33 1.10
CA GLY A 137 -3.07 28.86 -0.28
C GLY A 137 -4.14 27.80 -0.50
N LYS A 138 -3.91 26.84 -1.39
CA LYS A 138 -4.71 25.62 -1.51
C LYS A 138 -4.44 24.73 -0.30
N TYR A 139 -5.51 24.21 0.34
CA TYR A 139 -5.39 23.31 1.49
C TYR A 139 -6.39 22.17 1.39
N THR A 140 -6.03 21.05 2.03
CA THR A 140 -6.86 19.84 2.11
C THR A 140 -6.84 19.32 3.53
N ALA A 141 -8.02 18.95 4.08
CA ALA A 141 -8.13 18.09 5.26
C ALA A 141 -8.79 16.78 4.81
N TYR A 142 -8.23 15.64 5.20
CA TYR A 142 -8.64 14.32 4.74
C TYR A 142 -8.72 13.34 5.90
N ILE A 143 -9.82 12.60 5.97
CA ILE A 143 -10.00 11.48 6.90
C ILE A 143 -10.50 10.29 6.10
N GLU A 144 -9.87 9.13 6.26
CA GLU A 144 -10.23 7.87 5.62
C GLU A 144 -10.25 6.73 6.64
N THR A 145 -11.29 5.89 6.54
CA THR A 145 -11.47 4.71 7.39
C THR A 145 -11.80 3.49 6.54
N ASP A 146 -11.49 2.28 7.07
CA ASP A 146 -12.01 0.99 6.63
C ASP A 146 -12.61 0.23 7.83
N PHE A 147 -13.09 -0.99 7.61
CA PHE A 147 -13.71 -1.84 8.65
C PHE A 147 -12.76 -2.96 9.10
N ARG A 148 -11.45 -2.75 9.02
CA ARG A 148 -10.41 -3.73 9.39
C ARG A 148 -9.81 -3.45 10.77
N GLY A 149 -10.52 -2.76 11.64
CA GLY A 149 -10.20 -2.66 13.07
C GLY A 149 -10.50 -3.98 13.80
N PRO A 150 -10.08 -4.12 15.08
CA PRO A 150 -10.42 -5.27 15.89
C PRO A 150 -11.93 -5.54 15.87
N HIS A 151 -12.33 -6.80 15.70
CA HIS A 151 -13.74 -7.22 15.58
C HIS A 151 -14.53 -6.48 14.49
N HIS A 152 -13.86 -6.16 13.36
CA HIS A 152 -14.44 -5.45 12.20
C HIS A 152 -14.95 -4.02 12.51
N THR A 153 -14.39 -3.39 13.53
CA THR A 153 -14.67 -1.97 13.82
C THR A 153 -13.99 -1.05 12.80
N LEU A 154 -14.39 0.22 12.79
CA LEU A 154 -13.75 1.25 11.98
C LEU A 154 -12.27 1.38 12.37
N ARG A 155 -11.39 1.32 11.36
CA ARG A 155 -9.96 1.57 11.52
C ARG A 155 -9.59 2.87 10.82
N LEU A 156 -8.95 3.79 11.53
CA LEU A 156 -8.40 5.00 10.94
C LEU A 156 -7.26 4.64 10.00
N ARG A 157 -7.40 4.97 8.72
CA ARG A 157 -6.36 4.77 7.72
C ARG A 157 -5.49 6.01 7.57
N GLN A 158 -6.13 7.12 7.27
CA GLN A 158 -5.47 8.40 7.08
C GLN A 158 -6.26 9.50 7.78
N ALA A 159 -5.55 10.47 8.37
CA ALA A 159 -6.11 11.69 8.94
C ALA A 159 -5.03 12.76 8.89
N TYR A 160 -5.13 13.68 7.94
CA TYR A 160 -4.10 14.70 7.74
C TYR A 160 -4.68 16.03 7.23
N VAL A 161 -3.89 17.07 7.42
CA VAL A 161 -4.06 18.37 6.77
C VAL A 161 -2.84 18.62 5.88
N SER A 162 -3.07 19.11 4.66
CA SER A 162 -1.99 19.55 3.77
C SER A 162 -2.20 20.98 3.29
N MET A 163 -1.12 21.77 3.27
CA MET A 163 -1.10 23.16 2.79
C MET A 163 0.32 23.61 2.47
N LYS A 164 0.50 24.37 1.41
CA LYS A 164 1.81 24.97 1.03
C LYS A 164 2.99 23.98 1.08
N GLY A 165 2.81 22.74 0.62
CA GLY A 165 3.82 21.70 0.64
C GLY A 165 3.93 20.92 1.94
N PHE A 166 3.36 21.41 3.05
CA PHE A 166 3.30 20.66 4.31
C PHE A 166 2.17 19.63 4.31
N LEU A 167 2.42 18.50 4.96
CA LEU A 167 1.43 17.51 5.39
C LEU A 167 1.65 17.21 6.87
N LEU A 168 0.59 17.35 7.66
CA LEU A 168 0.58 17.10 9.11
C LEU A 168 -0.52 16.10 9.45
N GLY A 169 -0.16 15.01 10.09
CA GLY A 169 -1.10 13.96 10.52
C GLY A 169 -0.68 12.57 10.06
N GLN A 170 -1.62 11.64 10.08
CA GLN A 170 -1.38 10.26 9.68
C GLN A 170 -1.64 10.07 8.19
N SER A 171 -0.64 9.61 7.46
CA SER A 171 -0.72 9.25 6.06
C SER A 171 0.32 8.16 5.73
N TRP A 172 0.39 7.75 4.48
CA TRP A 172 1.45 6.88 4.02
C TRP A 172 2.82 7.49 4.27
N SER A 173 3.75 6.67 4.76
CA SER A 173 5.12 7.08 5.04
C SER A 173 5.76 7.74 3.82
N THR A 174 6.60 8.72 4.09
CA THR A 174 7.41 9.37 3.05
C THR A 174 8.40 8.40 2.39
N PHE A 175 8.75 7.29 3.05
CA PHE A 175 9.56 6.21 2.46
C PHE A 175 8.78 5.36 1.45
N SER A 176 7.43 5.32 1.53
CA SER A 176 6.57 4.52 0.66
C SER A 176 6.32 5.19 -0.69
N ASP A 177 6.32 4.40 -1.77
CA ASP A 177 5.92 4.84 -3.11
C ASP A 177 4.78 3.96 -3.65
N LEU A 178 3.56 4.32 -3.29
CA LEU A 178 2.39 3.53 -3.68
C LEU A 178 2.05 3.65 -5.17
N SER A 179 2.50 4.71 -5.84
CA SER A 179 2.31 4.89 -7.28
C SER A 179 3.11 3.86 -8.09
N ALA A 180 4.15 3.29 -7.49
CA ALA A 180 5.00 2.25 -8.07
C ALA A 180 4.45 0.82 -7.85
N LEU A 181 3.25 0.66 -7.29
CA LEU A 181 2.67 -0.66 -7.03
C LEU A 181 1.68 -1.07 -8.14
N PRO A 182 1.82 -2.29 -8.68
CA PRO A 182 0.89 -2.82 -9.66
C PRO A 182 -0.50 -3.06 -9.05
N PRO A 183 -1.57 -2.99 -9.86
CA PRO A 183 -2.93 -3.28 -9.42
C PRO A 183 -3.09 -4.72 -8.89
N THR A 184 -3.78 -4.88 -7.74
CA THR A 184 -4.15 -6.17 -7.16
C THR A 184 -5.55 -6.11 -6.57
N ILE A 185 -6.26 -7.26 -6.54
CA ILE A 185 -7.48 -7.43 -5.72
C ILE A 185 -7.08 -7.61 -4.27
N ASP A 186 -6.01 -8.39 -4.04
CA ASP A 186 -5.43 -8.58 -2.72
C ASP A 186 -5.15 -7.22 -2.06
N PHE A 187 -5.69 -7.06 -0.86
CA PHE A 187 -5.64 -5.78 -0.15
C PHE A 187 -4.22 -5.44 0.32
N GLN A 188 -3.45 -6.44 0.73
CA GLN A 188 -2.05 -6.27 1.11
C GLN A 188 -1.17 -5.99 -0.10
N GLY A 189 -1.43 -6.68 -1.21
CA GLY A 189 -0.66 -6.58 -2.44
C GLY A 189 0.73 -7.24 -2.34
N PRO A 190 1.67 -6.87 -3.21
CA PRO A 190 2.98 -7.49 -3.29
C PRO A 190 3.73 -7.45 -1.95
N ASN A 191 4.21 -8.58 -1.46
CA ASN A 191 4.78 -8.75 -0.13
C ASN A 191 6.06 -7.93 0.14
N GLY A 192 6.86 -7.65 -0.88
CA GLY A 192 8.08 -6.82 -0.78
C GLY A 192 7.82 -5.32 -0.88
N ASN A 193 6.57 -4.87 -0.94
CA ASN A 193 6.30 -3.43 -0.98
C ASN A 193 6.58 -2.75 0.37
N THR A 194 6.81 -1.43 0.33
CA THR A 194 6.94 -0.59 1.53
C THR A 194 5.66 0.25 1.68
N ALA A 195 4.72 -0.21 2.50
CA ALA A 195 3.42 0.40 2.67
C ALA A 195 3.03 0.57 4.15
N LEU A 196 3.71 1.48 4.84
CA LEU A 196 3.44 1.82 6.23
C LEU A 196 2.73 3.18 6.32
N ARG A 197 1.79 3.32 7.25
CA ARG A 197 1.15 4.61 7.58
C ARG A 197 1.65 5.10 8.91
N ASN A 198 2.17 6.33 8.92
CA ASN A 198 2.73 6.97 10.09
C ASN A 198 2.11 8.34 10.35
N VAL A 199 2.04 8.74 11.61
CA VAL A 199 1.87 10.13 12.00
C VAL A 199 3.15 10.88 11.65
N GLN A 200 3.04 11.96 10.88
CA GLN A 200 4.19 12.64 10.30
C GLN A 200 3.99 14.15 10.16
N LEU A 201 5.10 14.85 10.15
CA LEU A 201 5.26 16.17 9.58
C LEU A 201 6.15 16.02 8.34
N ARG A 202 5.59 16.21 7.15
CA ARG A 202 6.29 16.14 5.87
C ARG A 202 6.28 17.48 5.18
N TYR A 203 7.38 17.82 4.52
CA TYR A 203 7.43 18.93 3.59
C TYR A 203 7.85 18.43 2.20
N THR A 204 7.10 18.83 1.17
CA THR A 204 7.37 18.48 -0.23
C THR A 204 7.86 19.71 -0.97
N PHE A 205 9.02 19.60 -1.60
CA PHE A 205 9.68 20.64 -2.36
C PHE A 205 9.39 20.44 -3.85
N SER A 206 8.94 21.48 -4.55
CA SER A 206 8.96 21.51 -6.01
C SER A 206 10.31 22.07 -6.47
N LEU A 207 11.10 21.27 -7.18
CA LEU A 207 12.44 21.63 -7.66
C LEU A 207 12.42 21.92 -9.16
N GLY A 208 11.33 22.51 -9.66
CA GLY A 208 11.10 22.84 -11.05
C GLY A 208 10.01 21.99 -11.68
N LYS A 209 10.03 21.85 -13.03
CA LYS A 209 8.95 21.22 -13.79
C LYS A 209 8.87 19.69 -13.62
N HIS A 210 10.00 19.03 -13.48
CA HIS A 210 10.13 17.58 -13.52
C HIS A 210 10.69 16.99 -12.21
N TRP A 211 11.22 17.80 -11.33
CA TRP A 211 11.84 17.34 -10.10
C TRP A 211 11.04 17.75 -8.88
N SER A 212 10.91 16.82 -7.95
CA SER A 212 10.35 17.06 -6.62
C SER A 212 11.15 16.29 -5.59
N ALA A 213 11.08 16.74 -4.34
CA ALA A 213 11.70 16.06 -3.20
C ALA A 213 10.80 16.21 -1.99
N ALA A 214 10.93 15.31 -1.01
CA ALA A 214 10.31 15.49 0.29
C ALA A 214 11.21 14.98 1.40
N ALA A 215 11.01 15.54 2.59
CA ALA A 215 11.56 15.05 3.84
C ALA A 215 10.47 15.07 4.91
N ALA A 216 10.54 14.13 5.86
CA ALA A 216 9.60 14.06 6.96
C ALA A 216 10.26 13.67 8.27
N ILE A 217 9.54 13.99 9.35
CA ILE A 217 9.73 13.46 10.69
C ILE A 217 8.51 12.61 10.97
N GLU A 218 8.71 11.30 11.23
CA GLU A 218 7.65 10.33 11.42
C GLU A 218 7.71 9.70 12.81
N ALA A 219 6.54 9.38 13.37
CA ALA A 219 6.46 8.63 14.63
C ALA A 219 7.05 7.24 14.43
N PRO A 220 8.04 6.80 15.24
CA PRO A 220 8.69 5.52 15.04
C PRO A 220 7.76 4.37 15.42
N GLN A 221 7.59 3.41 14.50
CA GLN A 221 6.97 2.12 14.75
C GLN A 221 8.06 1.06 14.72
N VAL A 222 8.16 0.25 15.77
CA VAL A 222 9.25 -0.72 15.94
C VAL A 222 8.72 -2.09 16.34
N SER A 223 9.43 -3.13 15.92
CA SER A 223 9.09 -4.51 16.21
C SER A 223 10.38 -5.31 16.44
N TYR A 224 10.60 -5.81 17.68
CA TYR A 224 11.84 -6.43 18.12
C TYR A 224 11.63 -7.86 18.63
N THR A 225 12.53 -8.76 18.27
CA THR A 225 12.79 -9.98 19.05
C THR A 225 13.78 -9.63 20.16
N LEU A 226 13.34 -9.76 21.41
CA LEU A 226 14.16 -9.44 22.59
C LEU A 226 14.98 -10.66 23.04
N ALA A 227 16.15 -10.42 23.62
CA ALA A 227 16.88 -11.40 24.41
C ALA A 227 16.45 -11.31 25.89
N ASP A 228 16.74 -12.34 26.70
CA ASP A 228 16.35 -12.42 28.12
C ASP A 228 16.78 -11.20 28.94
N ASN A 229 17.88 -10.57 28.57
CA ASN A 229 18.50 -9.43 29.26
C ASN A 229 18.34 -8.12 28.46
N THR A 230 17.28 -8.02 27.64
CA THR A 230 16.93 -6.81 26.91
C THR A 230 15.47 -6.48 27.09
N GLN A 231 15.14 -5.20 27.08
CA GLN A 231 13.75 -4.73 27.20
C GLN A 231 13.47 -3.68 26.12
N MET A 232 12.22 -3.68 25.66
CA MET A 232 11.73 -2.58 24.82
C MET A 232 11.53 -1.33 25.69
N ILE A 233 11.94 -0.19 25.15
CA ILE A 233 11.73 1.12 25.77
C ILE A 233 11.09 2.08 24.77
N TYR A 234 10.59 3.22 25.26
CA TYR A 234 10.11 4.27 24.38
C TYR A 234 11.19 4.75 23.43
N GLN A 235 10.83 4.91 22.15
CA GLN A 235 11.77 5.37 21.13
C GLN A 235 12.16 6.84 21.39
N ARG A 236 13.44 7.17 21.19
CA ARG A 236 14.01 8.48 21.53
C ARG A 236 14.29 9.36 20.32
N MET A 237 14.18 8.79 19.15
CA MET A 237 14.44 9.47 17.88
C MET A 237 13.27 9.17 16.94
N PRO A 238 12.76 10.18 16.20
CA PRO A 238 11.80 9.93 15.12
C PRO A 238 12.46 9.19 13.96
N ASP A 239 11.67 8.54 13.13
CA ASP A 239 12.10 8.06 11.83
C ASP A 239 12.19 9.26 10.87
N ILE A 240 13.24 9.30 10.05
CA ILE A 240 13.53 10.41 9.13
C ILE A 240 13.62 9.86 7.70
N PRO A 241 12.49 9.73 6.99
CA PRO A 241 12.47 9.40 5.57
C PRO A 241 12.63 10.65 4.71
N LEU A 242 13.24 10.44 3.55
CA LEU A 242 13.36 11.46 2.50
C LEU A 242 13.32 10.81 1.11
N TRP A 243 12.97 11.58 0.09
CA TRP A 243 13.06 11.14 -1.29
C TRP A 243 13.31 12.30 -2.27
N ILE A 244 13.84 11.93 -3.43
CA ILE A 244 13.89 12.77 -4.63
C ILE A 244 13.24 12.00 -5.79
N GLN A 245 12.45 12.67 -6.61
CA GLN A 245 11.70 12.10 -7.71
C GLN A 245 11.88 12.92 -8.98
N PHE A 246 12.00 12.20 -10.09
CA PHE A 246 11.95 12.77 -11.43
C PHE A 246 10.72 12.24 -12.18
N ASP A 247 9.91 13.14 -12.69
CA ASP A 247 8.68 12.85 -13.45
C ASP A 247 8.89 13.12 -14.93
N TRP A 248 8.43 12.18 -15.79
CA TRP A 248 8.43 12.35 -17.23
C TRP A 248 7.16 11.81 -17.86
N GLY A 249 6.86 12.27 -19.07
CA GLY A 249 5.63 11.87 -19.75
C GLY A 249 4.40 12.31 -18.97
N LYS A 250 3.39 11.42 -18.90
CA LYS A 250 2.11 11.72 -18.26
C LYS A 250 1.99 11.16 -16.85
N ASN A 251 2.47 9.94 -16.64
CA ASN A 251 2.33 9.24 -15.34
C ASN A 251 3.65 8.55 -14.91
N SER A 252 4.73 8.70 -15.68
CA SER A 252 5.99 8.03 -15.40
C SER A 252 6.80 8.79 -14.38
N HIS A 253 7.44 8.06 -13.46
CA HIS A 253 8.38 8.63 -12.50
C HIS A 253 9.44 7.62 -12.09
N ILE A 254 10.56 8.12 -11.62
CA ILE A 254 11.57 7.41 -10.84
C ILE A 254 11.81 8.15 -9.54
N ARG A 255 11.87 7.41 -8.44
CA ARG A 255 12.08 7.94 -7.10
C ARG A 255 13.21 7.19 -6.41
N ALA A 256 14.14 7.94 -5.84
CA ALA A 256 15.13 7.45 -4.89
C ALA A 256 14.76 7.91 -3.48
N SER A 257 14.64 6.96 -2.55
CA SER A 257 14.25 7.24 -1.16
C SER A 257 15.31 6.75 -0.18
N GLY A 258 15.43 7.46 0.93
CA GLY A 258 16.28 7.10 2.08
C GLY A 258 15.46 7.12 3.37
N LEU A 259 15.87 6.31 4.34
CA LEU A 259 15.25 6.22 5.67
C LEU A 259 16.37 6.12 6.73
N PHE A 260 16.27 6.93 7.79
CA PHE A 260 17.14 6.85 8.97
C PHE A 260 16.26 6.62 10.21
N ARG A 261 16.69 5.70 11.09
CA ARG A 261 15.97 5.30 12.29
C ARG A 261 16.88 5.18 13.49
N GLY A 262 16.38 5.52 14.68
CA GLY A 262 17.04 5.28 15.95
C GLY A 262 16.27 4.26 16.78
N LEU A 263 16.71 3.00 16.79
CA LEU A 263 16.04 1.87 17.42
C LEU A 263 16.52 1.70 18.86
N SER A 264 15.74 2.16 19.83
CA SER A 264 16.11 2.23 21.26
C SER A 264 15.66 0.98 22.01
N TYR A 265 16.55 0.43 22.85
CA TYR A 265 16.27 -0.68 23.76
C TYR A 265 17.10 -0.54 25.04
N ARG A 266 16.74 -1.30 26.10
CA ARG A 266 17.53 -1.39 27.32
C ARG A 266 18.35 -2.67 27.31
N ASN A 267 19.61 -2.54 27.70
CA ASN A 267 20.51 -3.64 28.02
C ASN A 267 20.58 -3.77 29.54
N ASP A 268 20.05 -4.87 30.11
CA ASP A 268 19.96 -5.07 31.53
C ASP A 268 21.28 -5.53 32.14
N ILE A 269 22.14 -6.20 31.37
CA ILE A 269 23.51 -6.57 31.83
C ILE A 269 24.28 -5.30 32.15
N LEU A 270 24.28 -4.35 31.24
CA LEU A 270 24.98 -3.07 31.41
C LEU A 270 24.15 -2.02 32.19
N ARG A 271 22.89 -2.33 32.49
CA ARG A 271 21.91 -1.42 33.12
C ARG A 271 21.80 -0.06 32.39
N LYS A 272 21.97 -0.06 31.07
CA LYS A 272 21.99 1.14 30.24
C LYS A 272 21.03 1.03 29.05
N ASN A 273 20.42 2.17 28.71
CA ASN A 273 19.65 2.27 27.47
C ASN A 273 20.63 2.41 26.29
N ARG A 274 20.36 1.69 25.23
CA ARG A 274 21.12 1.64 23.99
C ARG A 274 20.24 2.09 22.83
N MET A 275 20.89 2.50 21.77
CA MET A 275 20.24 2.79 20.49
C MET A 275 21.06 2.15 19.37
N LYS A 276 20.38 1.44 18.47
CA LYS A 276 20.95 0.89 17.24
C LYS A 276 20.44 1.73 16.08
N MET A 277 21.36 2.15 15.19
CA MET A 277 20.94 2.84 13.97
C MET A 277 20.38 1.85 12.97
N GLY A 278 19.18 2.17 12.47
CA GLY A 278 18.56 1.56 11.30
C GLY A 278 18.64 2.50 10.10
N TRP A 279 18.69 1.94 8.92
CA TRP A 279 18.70 2.71 7.67
C TRP A 279 18.10 1.90 6.53
N GLY A 280 17.56 2.58 5.53
CA GLY A 280 17.05 1.97 4.32
C GLY A 280 17.26 2.86 3.11
N VAL A 281 17.41 2.23 1.95
CA VAL A 281 17.39 2.89 0.65
C VAL A 281 16.40 2.19 -0.26
N GLN A 282 15.74 2.95 -1.11
CA GLN A 282 14.77 2.43 -2.06
C GLN A 282 14.90 3.14 -3.40
N MET A 283 14.77 2.39 -4.47
CA MET A 283 14.50 2.91 -5.80
C MET A 283 13.17 2.35 -6.28
N SER A 284 12.28 3.23 -6.74
CA SER A 284 10.93 2.86 -7.16
C SER A 284 10.45 3.70 -8.32
N GLY A 285 9.41 3.24 -9.00
CA GLY A 285 8.79 4.03 -10.04
C GLY A 285 7.77 3.28 -10.88
N LEU A 286 7.18 4.06 -11.78
CA LEU A 286 6.25 3.66 -12.80
C LEU A 286 6.76 4.19 -14.14
N ALA A 287 6.86 3.34 -15.15
CA ALA A 287 7.21 3.72 -16.51
C ALA A 287 6.08 3.33 -17.47
N GLU A 288 5.45 4.30 -18.11
CA GLU A 288 4.57 4.05 -19.28
C GLU A 288 5.47 3.81 -20.51
N ILE A 289 5.59 2.54 -20.91
CA ILE A 289 6.40 2.12 -22.08
C ILE A 289 5.69 2.53 -23.37
N ILE A 290 4.40 2.25 -23.43
CA ILE A 290 3.46 2.71 -24.46
C ILE A 290 2.13 3.04 -23.73
N PRO A 291 1.19 3.75 -24.36
CA PRO A 291 -0.07 4.15 -23.71
C PRO A 291 -0.88 2.99 -23.11
N GLN A 292 -0.68 1.78 -23.61
CA GLN A 292 -1.36 0.57 -23.13
C GLN A 292 -0.58 -0.21 -22.08
N LEU A 293 0.75 -0.06 -22.01
CA LEU A 293 1.63 -0.88 -21.18
C LEU A 293 2.41 -0.04 -20.20
N SER A 294 2.24 -0.33 -18.91
CA SER A 294 2.98 0.28 -17.81
C SER A 294 3.81 -0.77 -17.09
N PHE A 295 5.02 -0.39 -16.67
CA PHE A 295 5.93 -1.19 -15.87
C PHE A 295 6.10 -0.55 -14.48
N TYR A 296 5.91 -1.34 -13.43
CA TYR A 296 6.05 -0.97 -12.02
C TYR A 296 7.29 -1.62 -11.44
N TYR A 297 8.06 -0.90 -10.66
CA TYR A 297 9.26 -1.44 -10.03
C TYR A 297 9.54 -0.79 -8.68
N GLN A 298 10.02 -1.59 -7.74
CA GLN A 298 10.51 -1.15 -6.44
C GLN A 298 11.59 -2.12 -5.97
N GLY A 299 12.73 -1.58 -5.53
CA GLY A 299 13.80 -2.31 -4.87
C GLY A 299 14.19 -1.58 -3.60
N THR A 300 14.16 -2.28 -2.47
CA THR A 300 14.43 -1.75 -1.13
C THR A 300 15.48 -2.60 -0.44
N TYR A 301 16.49 -1.97 0.15
CA TYR A 301 17.49 -2.63 0.99
C TYR A 301 17.80 -1.79 2.22
N GLY A 302 18.02 -2.45 3.36
CA GLY A 302 18.40 -1.74 4.57
C GLY A 302 18.54 -2.66 5.78
N LYS A 303 18.84 -2.07 6.94
CA LYS A 303 18.93 -2.76 8.23
C LYS A 303 18.01 -2.12 9.25
N GLY A 304 17.25 -2.94 9.98
CA GLY A 304 16.29 -2.46 10.97
C GLY A 304 15.10 -1.73 10.34
N ILE A 305 14.62 -2.20 9.18
CA ILE A 305 13.52 -1.62 8.41
C ILE A 305 12.39 -2.61 8.14
N SER A 306 12.38 -3.76 8.83
CA SER A 306 11.37 -4.81 8.60
C SER A 306 9.95 -4.29 8.79
N GLN A 307 9.75 -3.37 9.73
CA GLN A 307 8.45 -2.73 9.97
C GLN A 307 7.91 -1.97 8.75
N TYR A 308 8.79 -1.51 7.86
CA TYR A 308 8.40 -0.82 6.62
C TYR A 308 8.09 -1.77 5.46
N VAL A 309 8.59 -3.02 5.48
CA VAL A 309 8.32 -4.02 4.45
C VAL A 309 7.05 -4.78 4.81
N THR A 310 6.08 -4.81 3.90
CA THR A 310 4.71 -5.26 4.18
C THR A 310 4.65 -6.69 4.72
N ASP A 311 5.40 -7.63 4.13
CA ASP A 311 5.45 -9.04 4.59
C ASP A 311 6.06 -9.20 5.99
N LEU A 312 6.93 -8.29 6.40
CA LEU A 312 7.73 -8.37 7.63
C LEU A 312 7.20 -7.47 8.76
N SER A 313 6.21 -6.64 8.44
CA SER A 313 5.65 -5.68 9.40
C SER A 313 4.98 -6.39 10.59
N GLY A 314 5.37 -6.02 11.81
CA GLY A 314 4.84 -6.64 13.04
C GLY A 314 5.50 -7.96 13.44
N ASN A 315 6.43 -8.50 12.65
CA ASN A 315 7.03 -9.81 12.85
C ASN A 315 8.34 -9.80 13.68
N ASN A 316 8.57 -8.75 14.47
CA ASN A 316 9.66 -8.61 15.43
C ASN A 316 11.08 -8.69 14.81
N LEU A 317 11.25 -8.22 13.57
CA LEU A 317 12.47 -8.35 12.78
C LEU A 317 13.25 -7.04 12.57
N ASP A 318 12.87 -5.92 13.20
CA ASP A 318 13.70 -4.70 13.15
C ASP A 318 15.03 -4.91 13.90
N LEU A 319 14.94 -5.44 15.13
CA LEU A 319 16.10 -5.87 15.92
C LEU A 319 15.89 -7.29 16.41
N VAL A 320 16.98 -8.06 16.42
CA VAL A 320 17.04 -9.41 16.98
C VAL A 320 18.25 -9.52 17.93
N PRO A 321 18.30 -10.54 18.83
CA PRO A 321 19.47 -10.78 19.68
C PRO A 321 20.78 -10.85 18.89
N ASP A 322 21.86 -10.31 19.47
CA ASP A 322 23.21 -10.51 18.96
C ASP A 322 23.90 -11.64 19.79
N PRO A 323 24.01 -12.88 19.26
CA PRO A 323 24.59 -13.99 20.01
C PRO A 323 26.06 -13.80 20.38
N LYS A 324 26.79 -12.96 19.65
CA LYS A 324 28.19 -12.66 19.92
C LYS A 324 28.38 -11.68 21.08
N ASN A 325 27.34 -10.88 21.37
CA ASN A 325 27.37 -9.84 22.36
C ASN A 325 26.14 -9.90 23.27
N PRO A 326 26.13 -10.70 24.36
CA PRO A 326 24.98 -10.81 25.26
C PRO A 326 24.46 -9.48 25.74
N GLY A 327 23.14 -9.33 25.77
CA GLY A 327 22.45 -8.08 26.12
C GLY A 327 22.44 -7.02 25.00
N HIS A 328 23.00 -7.33 23.84
CA HIS A 328 22.92 -6.47 22.67
C HIS A 328 21.92 -6.99 21.63
N LEU A 329 21.27 -6.07 20.94
CA LEU A 329 20.44 -6.34 19.78
C LEU A 329 21.15 -5.86 18.50
N GLN A 330 20.89 -6.54 17.39
CA GLN A 330 21.43 -6.20 16.07
C GLN A 330 20.29 -5.90 15.10
N ALA A 331 20.50 -4.91 14.23
CA ALA A 331 19.57 -4.56 13.17
C ALA A 331 19.63 -5.60 12.05
N VAL A 332 18.46 -6.13 11.66
CA VAL A 332 18.37 -7.19 10.66
C VAL A 332 18.43 -6.59 9.25
N PRO A 333 19.31 -7.08 8.36
CA PRO A 333 19.30 -6.71 6.96
C PRO A 333 18.08 -7.32 6.23
N VAL A 334 17.45 -6.51 5.39
CA VAL A 334 16.29 -6.89 4.60
C VAL A 334 16.48 -6.43 3.16
N LEU A 335 16.15 -7.31 2.21
CA LEU A 335 15.99 -7.01 0.79
C LEU A 335 14.53 -7.23 0.41
N ALA A 336 13.92 -6.28 -0.27
CA ALA A 336 12.57 -6.41 -0.77
C ALA A 336 12.48 -5.87 -2.20
N VAL A 337 11.80 -6.62 -3.07
CA VAL A 337 11.70 -6.29 -4.49
C VAL A 337 10.25 -6.48 -4.95
N VAL A 338 9.78 -5.57 -5.80
CA VAL A 338 8.50 -5.68 -6.52
C VAL A 338 8.74 -5.35 -7.98
N GLY A 339 8.26 -6.19 -8.88
CA GLY A 339 8.21 -5.94 -10.31
C GLY A 339 6.83 -6.31 -10.86
N GLY A 340 6.28 -5.47 -11.74
CA GLY A 340 4.96 -5.76 -12.29
C GLY A 340 4.68 -5.03 -13.58
N ILE A 341 3.71 -5.52 -14.32
CA ILE A 341 3.22 -4.92 -15.54
C ILE A 341 1.70 -4.73 -15.46
N ARG A 342 1.22 -3.70 -16.12
CA ARG A 342 -0.20 -3.51 -16.40
C ARG A 342 -0.41 -3.29 -17.88
N TRP A 343 -1.34 -4.03 -18.47
CA TRP A 343 -1.74 -3.89 -19.86
C TRP A 343 -3.21 -3.51 -19.99
N ASN A 344 -3.48 -2.33 -20.54
CA ASN A 344 -4.81 -1.87 -20.87
C ASN A 344 -5.22 -2.42 -22.23
N ILE A 345 -5.98 -3.52 -22.22
CA ILE A 345 -6.44 -4.24 -23.43
C ILE A 345 -7.48 -3.42 -24.18
N THR A 346 -8.42 -2.85 -23.44
CA THR A 346 -9.45 -1.93 -23.92
C THR A 346 -9.64 -0.77 -22.92
N PRO A 347 -10.40 0.29 -23.20
CA PRO A 347 -10.72 1.33 -22.23
C PRO A 347 -11.41 0.82 -20.96
N LYS A 348 -12.04 -0.37 -21.02
CA LYS A 348 -12.76 -0.97 -19.87
C LYS A 348 -12.04 -2.18 -19.28
N LEU A 349 -11.18 -2.86 -20.03
CA LEU A 349 -10.54 -4.11 -19.66
C LEU A 349 -9.03 -3.92 -19.53
N PHE A 350 -8.47 -4.28 -18.40
CA PHE A 350 -7.02 -4.33 -18.20
C PHE A 350 -6.61 -5.55 -17.37
N THR A 351 -5.36 -5.95 -17.53
CA THR A 351 -4.73 -7.04 -16.78
C THR A 351 -3.46 -6.54 -16.12
N SER A 352 -3.05 -7.16 -15.03
CA SER A 352 -1.71 -6.98 -14.48
C SER A 352 -1.13 -8.32 -14.03
N ALA A 353 0.19 -8.37 -14.03
CA ALA A 353 0.95 -9.46 -13.44
C ALA A 353 2.11 -8.88 -12.65
N ASN A 354 2.43 -9.49 -11.50
CA ASN A 354 3.55 -9.04 -10.69
C ASN A 354 4.23 -10.21 -9.97
N TYR A 355 5.50 -9.97 -9.68
CA TYR A 355 6.35 -10.79 -8.82
C TYR A 355 6.92 -9.92 -7.71
N SER A 356 6.99 -10.47 -6.51
CA SER A 356 7.57 -9.79 -5.35
C SER A 356 8.30 -10.77 -4.45
N LEU A 357 9.33 -10.26 -3.78
CA LEU A 357 10.20 -11.00 -2.86
C LEU A 357 10.47 -10.13 -1.63
N ALA A 358 10.37 -10.71 -0.43
CA ALA A 358 10.94 -10.19 0.79
C ALA A 358 11.93 -11.21 1.35
N HIS A 359 13.16 -10.78 1.67
CA HIS A 359 14.24 -11.65 2.13
C HIS A 359 14.91 -11.04 3.36
N VAL A 360 15.14 -11.87 4.38
CA VAL A 360 15.77 -11.51 5.65
C VAL A 360 17.16 -12.18 5.73
N TYR A 361 18.20 -11.39 6.02
CA TYR A 361 19.54 -11.88 6.25
C TYR A 361 19.84 -11.87 7.74
N TYR A 362 20.05 -13.06 8.34
CA TYR A 362 20.46 -13.15 9.72
C TYR A 362 21.99 -13.08 9.83
N GLU A 363 22.49 -12.19 10.69
CA GLU A 363 23.92 -11.94 10.90
C GLU A 363 24.39 -12.47 12.28
N ASN A 364 25.69 -12.47 12.51
CA ASN A 364 26.37 -12.76 13.78
C ASN A 364 26.01 -14.12 14.43
N GLY A 365 25.54 -15.08 13.63
CA GLY A 365 25.19 -16.39 14.15
C GLY A 365 23.81 -16.45 14.84
N TYR A 366 22.99 -15.40 14.77
CA TYR A 366 21.60 -15.50 15.17
C TYR A 366 20.92 -16.55 14.32
N THR A 367 20.41 -17.61 14.99
CA THR A 367 19.81 -18.73 14.32
C THR A 367 18.48 -19.10 15.00
N VAL A 368 17.42 -19.01 14.24
CA VAL A 368 16.17 -19.69 14.50
C VAL A 368 15.98 -20.63 13.33
N SER A 369 16.11 -21.96 13.55
CA SER A 369 16.15 -22.94 12.45
C SER A 369 14.92 -22.91 11.57
N ASP A 370 13.77 -22.67 12.17
CA ASP A 370 12.44 -22.52 11.58
C ASP A 370 12.04 -21.03 11.38
N GLY A 371 13.03 -20.12 11.49
CA GLY A 371 12.81 -18.69 11.25
C GLY A 371 12.62 -18.38 9.76
N TYR A 372 11.68 -17.50 9.48
CA TYR A 372 11.43 -16.99 8.14
C TYR A 372 12.73 -16.46 7.47
N LYS A 373 13.01 -16.94 6.28
CA LYS A 373 14.14 -16.49 5.45
C LYS A 373 13.66 -15.61 4.31
N GLN A 374 12.66 -16.08 3.55
CA GLN A 374 12.11 -15.30 2.44
C GLN A 374 10.68 -15.72 2.11
N GLY A 375 9.91 -14.76 1.61
CA GLY A 375 8.60 -14.98 0.99
C GLY A 375 8.58 -14.48 -0.44
N GLN A 376 7.97 -15.25 -1.33
CA GLN A 376 7.74 -14.88 -2.72
C GLN A 376 6.24 -14.77 -2.98
N TYR A 377 5.87 -13.80 -3.80
CA TYR A 377 4.49 -13.49 -4.16
C TYR A 377 4.40 -13.36 -5.67
N ILE A 378 3.51 -14.13 -6.28
CA ILE A 378 3.23 -14.11 -7.71
C ILE A 378 1.74 -13.85 -7.87
N CYS A 379 1.39 -12.86 -8.67
CA CYS A 379 0.01 -12.46 -8.91
C CYS A 379 -0.26 -12.26 -10.38
N GLY A 380 -1.41 -12.75 -10.83
CA GLY A 380 -1.96 -12.45 -12.15
C GLY A 380 -3.44 -12.13 -12.03
N ASN A 381 -3.89 -11.04 -12.64
CA ASN A 381 -5.28 -10.59 -12.50
C ASN A 381 -5.85 -9.99 -13.78
N MET A 382 -7.17 -9.80 -13.76
CA MET A 382 -7.90 -9.10 -14.81
C MET A 382 -9.02 -8.27 -14.18
N PHE A 383 -9.18 -7.04 -14.64
CA PHE A 383 -10.19 -6.10 -14.18
C PHE A 383 -11.06 -5.60 -15.32
N TYR A 384 -12.37 -5.52 -15.06
CA TYR A 384 -13.34 -4.98 -15.99
C TYR A 384 -14.14 -3.84 -15.35
N ASN A 385 -14.05 -2.65 -15.92
CA ASN A 385 -14.85 -1.49 -15.52
C ASN A 385 -16.25 -1.61 -16.17
N LEU A 386 -17.21 -2.19 -15.45
CA LEU A 386 -18.60 -2.31 -15.90
C LEU A 386 -19.18 -0.93 -16.17
N THR A 387 -18.98 0.00 -15.23
CA THR A 387 -19.32 1.43 -15.34
C THR A 387 -18.16 2.28 -14.82
N SER A 388 -18.30 3.61 -14.86
CA SER A 388 -17.35 4.52 -14.23
C SER A 388 -17.23 4.33 -12.70
N SER A 389 -18.23 3.69 -12.07
CA SER A 389 -18.30 3.45 -10.64
C SER A 389 -18.09 2.00 -10.26
N CYS A 390 -18.46 1.04 -11.10
CA CYS A 390 -18.46 -0.37 -10.80
C CYS A 390 -17.33 -1.07 -11.53
N MET A 391 -16.49 -1.78 -10.76
CA MET A 391 -15.36 -2.57 -11.26
C MET A 391 -15.48 -4.00 -10.77
N LEU A 392 -15.27 -4.93 -11.68
CA LEU A 392 -15.15 -6.36 -11.41
C LEU A 392 -13.69 -6.76 -11.54
N GLY A 393 -13.25 -7.75 -10.77
CA GLY A 393 -11.90 -8.27 -10.86
C GLY A 393 -11.84 -9.75 -10.55
N VAL A 394 -10.89 -10.45 -11.19
CA VAL A 394 -10.49 -11.82 -10.88
C VAL A 394 -8.98 -11.87 -10.73
N GLU A 395 -8.47 -12.67 -9.79
CA GLU A 395 -7.05 -12.73 -9.47
C GLU A 395 -6.64 -14.13 -9.04
N TYR A 396 -5.46 -14.55 -9.46
CA TYR A 396 -4.77 -15.72 -8.98
C TYR A 396 -3.50 -15.30 -8.25
N LEU A 397 -3.28 -15.90 -7.09
CA LEU A 397 -2.12 -15.68 -6.23
C LEU A 397 -1.40 -17.00 -5.98
N HIS A 398 -0.07 -16.95 -6.03
CA HIS A 398 0.81 -18.02 -5.61
C HIS A 398 1.86 -17.46 -4.66
N GLY A 399 1.96 -18.04 -3.46
CA GLY A 399 2.92 -17.69 -2.43
C GLY A 399 3.87 -18.84 -2.13
N ILE A 400 5.11 -18.47 -1.81
CA ILE A 400 6.13 -19.41 -1.34
C ILE A 400 6.77 -18.79 -0.10
N ARG A 401 6.85 -19.57 0.99
CA ARG A 401 7.68 -19.24 2.14
C ARG A 401 8.81 -20.24 2.24
N GLU A 402 10.03 -19.74 2.41
CA GLU A 402 11.22 -20.53 2.74
C GLU A 402 11.73 -20.13 4.12
N ASP A 403 11.90 -21.10 4.99
CA ASP A 403 12.53 -20.90 6.27
C ASP A 403 14.05 -21.14 6.20
N LYS A 404 14.78 -20.78 7.25
CA LYS A 404 16.24 -20.85 7.28
C LYS A 404 16.80 -22.26 7.13
N ASN A 405 16.04 -23.27 7.58
CA ASN A 405 16.36 -24.70 7.40
C ASN A 405 16.11 -25.21 5.97
N LYS A 406 15.72 -24.30 5.02
CA LYS A 406 15.37 -24.58 3.62
C LYS A 406 14.07 -25.36 3.43
N THR A 407 13.25 -25.50 4.47
CA THR A 407 11.92 -26.06 4.33
C THR A 407 11.02 -25.05 3.62
N LEU A 408 10.14 -25.54 2.74
CA LEU A 408 9.26 -24.71 1.91
C LEU A 408 7.79 -24.91 2.30
N GLY A 409 7.04 -23.83 2.28
CA GLY A 409 5.59 -23.82 2.29
C GLY A 409 5.06 -23.12 1.04
N HIS A 410 3.92 -23.56 0.54
CA HIS A 410 3.27 -23.00 -0.65
C HIS A 410 1.81 -22.69 -0.35
N ALA A 411 1.29 -21.63 -0.93
CA ALA A 411 -0.14 -21.31 -0.90
C ALA A 411 -0.61 -20.85 -2.28
N ASN A 412 -1.87 -21.16 -2.58
CA ASN A 412 -2.51 -20.74 -3.82
C ASN A 412 -3.92 -20.21 -3.50
N ARG A 413 -4.28 -19.08 -4.10
CA ARG A 413 -5.58 -18.46 -3.95
C ARG A 413 -6.13 -18.05 -5.30
N VAL A 414 -7.41 -18.32 -5.52
CA VAL A 414 -8.20 -17.66 -6.56
C VAL A 414 -9.18 -16.74 -5.86
N GLN A 415 -9.28 -15.50 -6.33
CA GLN A 415 -10.25 -14.55 -5.78
C GLN A 415 -10.94 -13.72 -6.85
N ALA A 416 -12.14 -13.25 -6.52
CA ALA A 416 -12.91 -12.33 -7.33
C ALA A 416 -13.40 -11.18 -6.48
N SER A 417 -13.59 -10.01 -7.09
CA SER A 417 -14.13 -8.85 -6.38
C SER A 417 -15.10 -8.04 -7.21
N VAL A 418 -16.03 -7.42 -6.52
CA VAL A 418 -16.91 -6.37 -7.03
C VAL A 418 -16.67 -5.13 -6.17
N GLN A 419 -16.37 -4.00 -6.82
CA GLN A 419 -16.17 -2.71 -6.15
C GLN A 419 -17.07 -1.65 -6.77
N TYR A 420 -17.84 -0.95 -5.93
CA TYR A 420 -18.65 0.19 -6.33
C TYR A 420 -18.17 1.46 -5.62
N ASN A 421 -17.74 2.47 -6.40
CA ASN A 421 -17.27 3.77 -5.91
C ASN A 421 -18.43 4.80 -5.93
N PHE A 422 -18.56 5.59 -4.87
CA PHE A 422 -19.63 6.60 -4.71
C PHE A 422 -19.09 7.95 -4.23
#